data_818aecad059cc83d3bf25c195fb5d45e
#
_entry.id   818aecad059cc83d3bf25c195fb5d45e
#
_cell.length_a   1.000
_cell.length_b   1.000
_cell.length_c   1.000
_cell.angle_alpha   90.00
_cell.angle_beta   90.00
_cell.angle_gamma   90.00
#
_symmetry.space_group_name_H-M   'P 1'
#
loop_
_entity.id
_entity.type
_entity.pdbx_description
1 polymer ?
#
loop_
_entity_poly.entity_id
_entity_poly.type
_entity_poly.pdbx_seq_one_letter_code
_entity_poly.pdbx_strand_id
1 'polypeptide(L)'
;MRIQSIETFTGHLNFIPDVAPHMLRATTHHTGIALTRVTLENGAVGWGDGPVAWGDTGSVDTSWEGRCALLALRECRDSRVQMACYDAVGRALGVPAHVLMGPQVRPRVPFAYWSIDLPPDTLARQVVHAASLGYKVYKFKCRSWWDPIEQMEAASRVAPPGFQLWLDFNCHLREARIALPILKELSRFDCVGGIESPIPQRDLEGYRVLRSKIDRPIAIHYGGGACHVVSEPGWDSGAPGHVQIPAEIADGFVLGGGDVDRVRQLAGCLHEFRKPFWIQTVGTALRAGWVAHLASTCWQAQWSSLSAHDLWAADVASRPEVVDGWMPVPEGPGLGVEVDEAAVERFRNEPPPPALRRISTVVYPSGVRWHFSHEQQRHEAFYFGQLPPCARGIRLEVREDDGSADFDGLWKRCDAAPVVTG
;
A
#
# COMPACT_ATOMS: atom_id res chain seq x y z
N MET A 1 28.58 14.96 13.35
CA MET A 1 27.94 14.79 12.02
C MET A 1 26.84 15.83 11.88
N ARG A 2 27.06 16.84 11.03
CA ARG A 2 26.04 17.84 10.69
C ARG A 2 25.57 17.60 9.27
N ILE A 3 24.34 17.96 9.01
CA ILE A 3 23.74 17.93 7.67
C ILE A 3 24.27 19.15 6.92
N GLN A 4 24.95 18.91 5.80
CA GLN A 4 25.48 19.96 4.94
C GLN A 4 24.39 20.47 3.99
N SER A 5 23.64 19.56 3.36
CA SER A 5 22.56 19.90 2.44
C SER A 5 21.46 18.84 2.42
N ILE A 6 20.26 19.30 2.10
CA ILE A 6 19.09 18.47 1.84
C ILE A 6 18.54 18.86 0.47
N GLU A 7 18.52 17.91 -0.46
CA GLU A 7 18.03 18.12 -1.81
C GLU A 7 16.85 17.19 -2.06
N THR A 8 15.87 17.65 -2.83
CA THR A 8 14.74 16.82 -3.25
C THR A 8 14.62 16.79 -4.76
N PHE A 9 14.25 15.62 -5.26
CA PHE A 9 14.03 15.37 -6.69
C PHE A 9 12.65 14.75 -6.83
N THR A 10 11.75 15.43 -7.51
CA THR A 10 10.43 14.89 -7.82
C THR A 10 10.38 14.37 -9.24
N GLY A 11 9.71 13.27 -9.45
CA GLY A 11 9.55 12.67 -10.75
C GLY A 11 8.45 11.60 -10.74
N HIS A 12 8.35 10.88 -11.84
CA HIS A 12 7.36 9.83 -12.01
C HIS A 12 8.01 8.48 -12.31
N LEU A 13 7.42 7.43 -11.78
CA LEU A 13 7.76 6.05 -12.14
C LEU A 13 6.59 5.43 -12.87
N ASN A 14 6.88 4.78 -14.00
CA ASN A 14 5.88 4.05 -14.77
C ASN A 14 5.63 2.68 -14.15
N PHE A 15 4.38 2.25 -14.12
CA PHE A 15 4.03 0.90 -13.68
C PHE A 15 4.38 -0.14 -14.76
N ILE A 16 4.60 -1.39 -14.32
CA ILE A 16 4.73 -2.51 -15.26
C ILE A 16 3.47 -2.61 -16.14
N PRO A 17 3.61 -2.99 -17.44
CA PRO A 17 2.52 -2.86 -18.41
C PRO A 17 1.21 -3.56 -18.02
N ASP A 18 1.30 -4.76 -17.41
CA ASP A 18 0.11 -5.57 -17.09
C ASP A 18 -0.79 -4.93 -16.02
N VAL A 19 -0.23 -4.13 -15.12
CA VAL A 19 -1.02 -3.46 -14.06
C VAL A 19 -1.23 -1.97 -14.32
N ALA A 20 -0.46 -1.35 -15.22
CA ALA A 20 -0.51 0.09 -15.47
C ALA A 20 -1.93 0.63 -15.73
N PRO A 21 -2.79 0.01 -16.59
CA PRO A 21 -4.14 0.52 -16.83
C PRO A 21 -5.01 0.56 -15.58
N HIS A 22 -4.80 -0.39 -14.67
CA HIS A 22 -5.57 -0.50 -13.42
C HIS A 22 -5.01 0.44 -12.34
N MET A 23 -3.68 0.51 -12.23
CA MET A 23 -3.00 1.41 -11.29
C MET A 23 -3.27 2.88 -11.61
N LEU A 24 -3.13 3.27 -12.88
CA LEU A 24 -3.38 4.65 -13.34
C LEU A 24 -4.84 5.08 -13.20
N ARG A 25 -5.77 4.14 -13.26
CA ARG A 25 -7.19 4.40 -13.02
C ARG A 25 -7.46 4.76 -11.56
N ALA A 26 -6.80 4.06 -10.64
CA ALA A 26 -7.18 4.05 -9.22
C ALA A 26 -6.17 4.78 -8.32
N THR A 27 -4.93 4.95 -8.77
CA THR A 27 -3.84 5.44 -7.91
C THR A 27 -2.84 6.28 -8.69
N THR A 28 -3.32 7.17 -9.54
CA THR A 28 -2.45 8.08 -10.33
C THR A 28 -1.48 8.88 -9.46
N HIS A 29 -1.90 9.23 -8.24
CA HIS A 29 -1.07 9.91 -7.27
C HIS A 29 0.15 9.11 -6.81
N HIS A 30 0.16 7.78 -6.97
CA HIS A 30 1.30 6.95 -6.57
C HIS A 30 2.43 6.95 -7.60
N THR A 31 2.23 7.46 -8.82
CA THR A 31 3.31 7.58 -9.81
C THR A 31 4.31 8.66 -9.44
N GLY A 32 3.87 9.71 -8.77
CA GLY A 32 4.74 10.77 -8.26
C GLY A 32 5.53 10.29 -7.04
N ILE A 33 6.85 10.36 -7.14
CA ILE A 33 7.77 10.04 -6.05
C ILE A 33 8.67 11.25 -5.80
N ALA A 34 8.96 11.52 -4.53
CA ALA A 34 10.02 12.43 -4.13
C ALA A 34 11.19 11.62 -3.58
N LEU A 35 12.35 11.79 -4.19
CA LEU A 35 13.63 11.33 -3.68
C LEU A 35 14.28 12.45 -2.86
N THR A 36 14.82 12.11 -1.72
CA THR A 36 15.53 13.06 -0.83
C THR A 36 16.96 12.61 -0.68
N ARG A 37 17.90 13.50 -0.96
CA ARG A 37 19.34 13.30 -0.74
C ARG A 37 19.81 14.16 0.42
N VAL A 38 20.39 13.53 1.43
CA VAL A 38 21.05 14.20 2.54
C VAL A 38 22.55 14.02 2.41
N THR A 39 23.31 15.13 2.39
CA THR A 39 24.76 15.12 2.42
C THR A 39 25.24 15.59 3.78
N LEU A 40 26.15 14.84 4.41
CA LEU A 40 26.78 15.22 5.66
C LEU A 40 28.10 15.98 5.43
N GLU A 41 28.55 16.80 6.39
CA GLU A 41 29.82 17.58 6.31
C GLU A 41 31.04 16.70 6.04
N ASN A 42 31.02 15.42 6.41
CA ASN A 42 32.09 14.46 6.12
C ASN A 42 31.99 13.81 4.72
N GLY A 43 31.08 14.28 3.89
CA GLY A 43 30.86 13.79 2.52
C GLY A 43 29.99 12.53 2.40
N ALA A 44 29.53 11.93 3.49
CA ALA A 44 28.60 10.81 3.42
C ALA A 44 27.25 11.26 2.87
N VAL A 45 26.70 10.49 1.94
CA VAL A 45 25.42 10.75 1.28
C VAL A 45 24.43 9.66 1.63
N GLY A 46 23.20 10.04 1.94
CA GLY A 46 22.11 9.10 2.16
C GLY A 46 20.86 9.50 1.39
N TRP A 47 20.03 8.50 1.11
CA TRP A 47 18.84 8.64 0.30
C TRP A 47 17.59 8.21 1.05
N GLY A 48 16.49 8.91 0.78
CA GLY A 48 15.15 8.57 1.22
C GLY A 48 14.15 8.82 0.10
N ASP A 49 13.00 8.21 0.18
CA ASP A 49 11.94 8.37 -0.80
C ASP A 49 10.55 8.41 -0.15
N GLY A 50 9.56 8.76 -0.93
CA GLY A 50 8.15 8.68 -0.56
C GLY A 50 7.24 9.16 -1.66
N PRO A 51 5.96 8.77 -1.63
CA PRO A 51 5.00 9.23 -2.60
C PRO A 51 4.77 10.74 -2.46
N VAL A 52 4.57 11.41 -3.59
CA VAL A 52 4.06 12.78 -3.64
C VAL A 52 2.54 12.69 -3.60
N ALA A 53 1.94 13.13 -2.50
CA ALA A 53 0.48 13.16 -2.36
C ALA A 53 -0.15 14.26 -3.22
N TRP A 54 -1.45 14.18 -3.43
CA TRP A 54 -2.20 15.20 -4.15
C TRP A 54 -2.01 16.58 -3.49
N GLY A 55 -1.54 17.56 -4.29
CA GLY A 55 -1.26 18.91 -3.81
C GLY A 55 0.08 19.08 -3.07
N ASP A 56 0.82 18.00 -2.86
CA ASP A 56 2.19 18.08 -2.34
C ASP A 56 3.13 18.48 -3.48
N THR A 57 3.98 19.47 -3.23
CA THR A 57 5.03 19.90 -4.16
C THR A 57 6.24 18.98 -4.13
N GLY A 58 6.23 17.94 -3.29
CA GLY A 58 7.39 17.12 -3.00
C GLY A 58 8.45 17.82 -2.14
N SER A 59 8.16 19.05 -1.64
CA SER A 59 9.09 19.76 -0.76
C SER A 59 9.37 18.97 0.51
N VAL A 60 10.57 19.10 1.05
CA VAL A 60 11.01 18.43 2.28
C VAL A 60 11.42 19.47 3.33
N ASP A 61 11.49 19.02 4.58
CA ASP A 61 11.91 19.86 5.68
C ASP A 61 13.43 20.13 5.64
N THR A 62 13.84 21.24 5.01
CA THR A 62 15.23 21.69 4.93
C THR A 62 15.73 22.40 6.20
N SER A 63 14.86 22.63 7.20
CA SER A 63 15.28 23.27 8.47
C SER A 63 16.31 22.47 9.26
N TRP A 64 16.58 21.26 8.84
CA TRP A 64 17.61 20.38 9.41
C TRP A 64 19.00 20.65 8.87
N GLU A 65 19.20 21.45 7.83
CA GLU A 65 20.53 21.86 7.37
C GLU A 65 21.32 22.58 8.47
N GLY A 66 22.61 22.30 8.60
CA GLY A 66 23.48 22.78 9.68
C GLY A 66 23.26 22.09 11.02
N ARG A 67 22.20 21.30 11.20
CA ARG A 67 21.90 20.61 12.46
C ARG A 67 22.57 19.24 12.54
N CYS A 68 22.55 18.65 13.72
CA CYS A 68 23.11 17.33 13.97
C CYS A 68 22.22 16.23 13.34
N ALA A 69 22.79 15.42 12.43
CA ALA A 69 22.09 14.34 11.78
C ALA A 69 21.57 13.26 12.75
N LEU A 70 22.27 13.03 13.88
CA LEU A 70 21.80 12.08 14.91
C LEU A 70 20.52 12.54 15.61
N LEU A 71 20.31 13.86 15.75
CA LEU A 71 19.05 14.39 16.26
C LEU A 71 17.93 14.21 15.23
N ALA A 72 18.23 14.38 13.93
CA ALA A 72 17.25 14.18 12.87
C ALA A 72 16.69 12.75 12.85
N LEU A 73 17.46 11.74 13.25
CA LEU A 73 16.98 10.37 13.39
C LEU A 73 15.78 10.23 14.35
N ARG A 74 15.64 11.14 15.31
CA ARG A 74 14.64 11.08 16.39
C ARG A 74 13.58 12.17 16.29
N GLU A 75 13.97 13.35 15.85
CA GLU A 75 13.14 14.55 15.94
C GLU A 75 12.54 14.95 14.58
N CYS A 76 13.15 14.56 13.45
CA CYS A 76 12.63 14.87 12.14
C CYS A 76 11.33 14.11 11.87
N ARG A 77 10.28 14.85 11.51
CA ARG A 77 8.95 14.29 11.20
C ARG A 77 8.70 14.10 9.70
N ASP A 78 9.55 14.68 8.85
CA ASP A 78 9.53 14.34 7.43
C ASP A 78 10.20 12.96 7.25
N SER A 79 9.39 11.97 6.91
CA SER A 79 9.84 10.58 6.80
C SER A 79 10.89 10.36 5.71
N ARG A 80 10.92 11.22 4.68
CA ARG A 80 11.90 11.15 3.59
C ARG A 80 13.26 11.64 4.07
N VAL A 81 13.29 12.79 4.79
CA VAL A 81 14.50 13.32 5.41
C VAL A 81 15.01 12.38 6.50
N GLN A 82 14.13 11.86 7.35
CA GLN A 82 14.51 10.90 8.39
C GLN A 82 15.17 9.66 7.78
N MET A 83 14.56 9.07 6.75
CA MET A 83 15.10 7.90 6.05
C MET A 83 16.48 8.20 5.44
N ALA A 84 16.64 9.34 4.74
CA ALA A 84 17.91 9.77 4.17
C ALA A 84 18.97 9.99 5.25
N CYS A 85 18.61 10.51 6.43
CA CYS A 85 19.51 10.65 7.57
C CYS A 85 19.96 9.29 8.13
N TYR A 86 19.05 8.30 8.24
CA TYR A 86 19.44 6.93 8.64
C TYR A 86 20.44 6.32 7.66
N ASP A 87 20.23 6.52 6.35
CA ASP A 87 21.16 6.05 5.32
C ASP A 87 22.50 6.76 5.41
N ALA A 88 22.52 8.11 5.43
CA ALA A 88 23.77 8.89 5.50
C ALA A 88 24.58 8.60 6.77
N VAL A 89 23.93 8.54 7.93
CA VAL A 89 24.59 8.26 9.21
C VAL A 89 25.10 6.81 9.23
N GLY A 90 24.33 5.85 8.75
CA GLY A 90 24.76 4.46 8.65
C GLY A 90 25.98 4.32 7.74
N ARG A 91 26.00 4.97 6.57
CA ARG A 91 27.16 5.03 5.67
C ARG A 91 28.37 5.69 6.33
N ALA A 92 28.17 6.82 7.02
CA ALA A 92 29.25 7.53 7.72
C ALA A 92 29.88 6.70 8.84
N LEU A 93 29.11 5.84 9.50
CA LEU A 93 29.57 4.97 10.58
C LEU A 93 30.00 3.56 10.09
N GLY A 94 29.75 3.23 8.83
CA GLY A 94 30.02 1.90 8.29
C GLY A 94 29.10 0.80 8.83
N VAL A 95 27.87 1.16 9.24
CA VAL A 95 26.90 0.21 9.83
C VAL A 95 25.58 0.20 9.07
N PRO A 96 24.86 -0.94 9.02
CA PRO A 96 23.51 -1.02 8.46
C PRO A 96 22.50 -0.17 9.25
N ALA A 97 21.47 0.36 8.59
CA ALA A 97 20.50 1.28 9.19
C ALA A 97 19.77 0.69 10.42
N HIS A 98 19.51 -0.63 10.46
CA HIS A 98 18.85 -1.25 11.60
C HIS A 98 19.64 -1.08 12.92
N VAL A 99 20.99 -1.00 12.86
CA VAL A 99 21.83 -0.77 14.05
C VAL A 99 21.47 0.56 14.73
N LEU A 100 21.07 1.57 13.94
CA LEU A 100 20.62 2.87 14.44
C LEU A 100 19.16 2.86 14.90
N MET A 101 18.35 1.91 14.40
CA MET A 101 16.94 1.78 14.74
C MET A 101 16.72 0.98 16.02
N GLY A 102 17.52 -0.07 16.25
CA GLY A 102 17.44 -0.92 17.44
C GLY A 102 18.06 -2.30 17.24
N PRO A 103 17.99 -3.19 18.24
CA PRO A 103 18.50 -4.54 18.13
C PRO A 103 17.80 -5.31 17.00
N GLN A 104 18.58 -5.94 16.13
CA GLN A 104 18.04 -6.83 15.12
C GLN A 104 17.56 -8.13 15.76
N VAL A 105 16.29 -8.50 15.52
CA VAL A 105 15.67 -9.72 16.04
C VAL A 105 15.58 -10.82 14.99
N ARG A 106 15.79 -10.48 13.71
CA ARG A 106 15.81 -11.44 12.59
C ARG A 106 16.63 -10.93 11.41
N PRO A 107 17.37 -11.82 10.70
CA PRO A 107 18.21 -11.43 9.56
C PRO A 107 17.42 -11.29 8.23
N ARG A 108 16.16 -11.69 8.20
CA ARG A 108 15.25 -11.58 7.06
C ARG A 108 13.83 -11.32 7.54
N VAL A 109 13.03 -10.63 6.74
CA VAL A 109 11.66 -10.24 7.09
C VAL A 109 10.67 -10.83 6.07
N PRO A 110 9.47 -11.25 6.50
CA PRO A 110 8.46 -11.67 5.54
C PRO A 110 8.02 -10.47 4.71
N PHE A 111 7.92 -10.67 3.38
CA PHE A 111 7.59 -9.60 2.45
C PHE A 111 6.51 -10.03 1.46
N ALA A 112 5.60 -9.12 1.13
CA ALA A 112 4.46 -9.37 0.25
C ALA A 112 4.58 -8.56 -1.05
N TYR A 113 4.16 -9.16 -2.15
CA TYR A 113 3.80 -8.45 -3.35
C TYR A 113 2.51 -7.66 -3.12
N TRP A 114 2.30 -6.55 -3.83
CA TRP A 114 1.10 -5.73 -3.69
C TRP A 114 0.63 -5.21 -5.04
N SER A 115 -0.69 -5.03 -5.19
CA SER A 115 -1.29 -4.22 -6.26
C SER A 115 -2.63 -3.62 -5.83
N ILE A 116 -3.16 -2.79 -6.74
CA ILE A 116 -4.55 -2.31 -6.68
C ILE A 116 -5.53 -3.43 -7.05
N ASP A 117 -6.83 -3.11 -7.13
CA ASP A 117 -7.87 -4.01 -7.61
C ASP A 117 -7.70 -4.33 -9.10
N LEU A 118 -7.77 -5.61 -9.42
CA LEU A 118 -7.55 -6.15 -10.76
C LEU A 118 -8.73 -7.02 -11.20
N PRO A 119 -9.04 -7.09 -12.49
CA PRO A 119 -9.97 -8.10 -13.01
C PRO A 119 -9.42 -9.52 -12.78
N PRO A 120 -10.27 -10.56 -12.72
CA PRO A 120 -9.88 -11.92 -12.37
C PRO A 120 -8.67 -12.46 -13.16
N ASP A 121 -8.66 -12.28 -14.48
CA ASP A 121 -7.58 -12.79 -15.34
C ASP A 121 -6.24 -12.07 -15.10
N THR A 122 -6.29 -10.76 -14.90
CA THR A 122 -5.07 -10.00 -14.58
C THR A 122 -4.57 -10.36 -13.19
N LEU A 123 -5.47 -10.54 -12.21
CA LEU A 123 -5.08 -11.02 -10.87
C LEU A 123 -4.37 -12.37 -10.96
N ALA A 124 -4.89 -13.32 -11.74
CA ALA A 124 -4.26 -14.63 -11.94
C ALA A 124 -2.85 -14.48 -12.54
N ARG A 125 -2.67 -13.64 -13.57
CA ARG A 125 -1.33 -13.37 -14.12
C ARG A 125 -0.39 -12.74 -13.08
N GLN A 126 -0.89 -11.83 -12.26
CA GLN A 126 -0.10 -11.20 -11.19
C GLN A 126 0.26 -12.18 -10.06
N VAL A 127 -0.57 -13.18 -9.77
CA VAL A 127 -0.21 -14.29 -8.85
C VAL A 127 0.98 -15.07 -9.40
N VAL A 128 0.97 -15.43 -10.69
CA VAL A 128 2.11 -16.11 -11.33
C VAL A 128 3.37 -15.22 -11.31
N HIS A 129 3.20 -13.94 -11.63
CA HIS A 129 4.32 -12.99 -11.61
C HIS A 129 4.91 -12.85 -10.20
N ALA A 130 4.10 -12.59 -9.18
CA ALA A 130 4.55 -12.48 -7.80
C ALA A 130 5.28 -13.75 -7.31
N ALA A 131 4.74 -14.92 -7.65
CA ALA A 131 5.38 -16.20 -7.34
C ALA A 131 6.74 -16.36 -8.04
N SER A 132 6.87 -15.90 -9.28
CA SER A 132 8.14 -15.94 -10.03
C SER A 132 9.20 -15.01 -9.45
N LEU A 133 8.80 -13.95 -8.75
CA LEU A 133 9.68 -13.05 -8.01
C LEU A 133 10.02 -13.56 -6.59
N GLY A 134 9.61 -14.78 -6.22
CA GLY A 134 9.91 -15.39 -4.93
C GLY A 134 8.94 -15.07 -3.80
N TYR A 135 7.87 -14.32 -4.06
CA TYR A 135 6.84 -14.02 -3.06
C TYR A 135 5.99 -15.25 -2.72
N LYS A 136 5.54 -15.32 -1.47
CA LYS A 136 4.55 -16.31 -0.97
C LYS A 136 3.24 -15.65 -0.53
N VAL A 137 3.24 -14.34 -0.43
CA VAL A 137 2.08 -13.54 -0.05
C VAL A 137 1.87 -12.44 -1.07
N TYR A 138 0.64 -12.30 -1.53
CA TYR A 138 0.23 -11.20 -2.39
C TYR A 138 -0.98 -10.50 -1.77
N LYS A 139 -0.80 -9.25 -1.37
CA LYS A 139 -1.87 -8.38 -0.89
C LYS A 139 -2.42 -7.54 -2.04
N PHE A 140 -3.73 -7.55 -2.25
CA PHE A 140 -4.38 -6.70 -3.25
C PHE A 140 -5.66 -6.06 -2.72
N LYS A 141 -6.10 -4.98 -3.40
CA LYS A 141 -7.35 -4.30 -3.06
C LYS A 141 -8.54 -5.08 -3.59
N CYS A 142 -9.41 -5.54 -2.70
CA CYS A 142 -10.63 -6.26 -3.03
C CYS A 142 -11.80 -5.25 -3.07
N ARG A 143 -12.12 -4.75 -4.25
CA ARG A 143 -13.10 -3.67 -4.44
C ARG A 143 -14.49 -4.18 -4.76
N SER A 144 -15.51 -3.44 -4.32
CA SER A 144 -16.93 -3.77 -4.45
C SER A 144 -17.44 -3.95 -5.87
N TRP A 145 -16.74 -3.40 -6.86
CA TRP A 145 -17.10 -3.51 -8.30
C TRP A 145 -16.47 -4.70 -9.03
N TRP A 146 -15.86 -5.60 -8.28
CA TRP A 146 -15.42 -6.91 -8.75
C TRP A 146 -16.15 -8.01 -7.98
N ASP A 147 -16.37 -9.14 -8.64
CA ASP A 147 -16.79 -10.38 -7.98
C ASP A 147 -15.54 -11.03 -7.33
N PRO A 148 -15.41 -10.98 -5.99
CA PRO A 148 -14.23 -11.51 -5.33
C PRO A 148 -14.15 -13.05 -5.41
N ILE A 149 -15.26 -13.73 -5.65
CA ILE A 149 -15.26 -15.18 -5.82
C ILE A 149 -14.68 -15.55 -7.19
N GLU A 150 -15.06 -14.85 -8.26
CA GLU A 150 -14.43 -15.03 -9.58
C GLU A 150 -12.94 -14.72 -9.54
N GLN A 151 -12.53 -13.68 -8.79
CA GLN A 151 -11.12 -13.37 -8.57
C GLN A 151 -10.40 -14.55 -7.90
N MET A 152 -10.96 -15.13 -6.84
CA MET A 152 -10.35 -16.27 -6.14
C MET A 152 -10.39 -17.55 -6.97
N GLU A 153 -11.44 -17.79 -7.73
CA GLU A 153 -11.51 -18.90 -8.68
C GLU A 153 -10.40 -18.80 -9.73
N ALA A 154 -10.14 -17.62 -10.28
CA ALA A 154 -9.07 -17.40 -11.24
C ALA A 154 -7.68 -17.56 -10.59
N ALA A 155 -7.46 -16.95 -9.44
CA ALA A 155 -6.19 -16.98 -8.72
C ALA A 155 -5.85 -18.40 -8.21
N SER A 156 -6.83 -19.13 -7.65
CA SER A 156 -6.59 -20.47 -7.09
C SER A 156 -6.17 -21.51 -8.13
N ARG A 157 -6.57 -21.33 -9.41
CA ARG A 157 -6.14 -22.22 -10.50
C ARG A 157 -4.64 -22.13 -10.80
N VAL A 158 -3.99 -21.03 -10.45
CA VAL A 158 -2.59 -20.74 -10.80
C VAL A 158 -1.68 -20.54 -9.59
N ALA A 159 -2.25 -20.35 -8.41
CA ALA A 159 -1.49 -20.15 -7.18
C ALA A 159 -0.66 -21.40 -6.85
N PRO A 160 0.66 -21.28 -6.66
CA PRO A 160 1.48 -22.39 -6.22
C PRO A 160 1.06 -22.87 -4.81
N PRO A 161 1.36 -24.12 -4.44
CA PRO A 161 1.09 -24.62 -3.10
C PRO A 161 1.68 -23.71 -2.02
N GLY A 162 0.84 -23.32 -1.03
CA GLY A 162 1.24 -22.45 0.07
C GLY A 162 1.27 -20.95 -0.27
N PHE A 163 0.98 -20.55 -1.50
CA PHE A 163 0.84 -19.13 -1.87
C PHE A 163 -0.44 -18.55 -1.29
N GLN A 164 -0.37 -17.35 -0.69
CA GLN A 164 -1.48 -16.73 0.01
C GLN A 164 -1.86 -15.37 -0.57
N LEU A 165 -3.14 -15.14 -0.68
CA LEU A 165 -3.74 -13.85 -1.05
C LEU A 165 -4.30 -13.18 0.20
N TRP A 166 -3.95 -11.91 0.40
CA TRP A 166 -4.48 -11.06 1.45
C TRP A 166 -5.44 -10.03 0.83
N LEU A 167 -6.69 -10.12 1.22
CA LEU A 167 -7.80 -9.40 0.62
C LEU A 167 -8.10 -8.13 1.42
N ASP A 168 -7.73 -6.96 0.87
CA ASP A 168 -7.97 -5.68 1.51
C ASP A 168 -9.23 -5.01 0.95
N PHE A 169 -10.29 -5.04 1.73
CA PHE A 169 -11.58 -4.48 1.35
C PHE A 169 -11.69 -2.97 1.56
N ASN A 170 -10.77 -2.34 2.30
CA ASN A 170 -10.87 -0.92 2.66
C ASN A 170 -12.29 -0.50 3.04
N CYS A 171 -12.95 -1.26 3.92
CA CYS A 171 -14.29 -1.06 4.44
C CYS A 171 -15.46 -1.20 3.44
N HIS A 172 -15.21 -1.66 2.23
CA HIS A 172 -16.21 -1.75 1.16
C HIS A 172 -17.40 -2.67 1.46
N LEU A 173 -17.27 -3.61 2.42
CA LEU A 173 -18.39 -4.48 2.80
C LEU A 173 -19.33 -3.83 3.84
N ARG A 174 -18.99 -2.64 4.33
CA ARG A 174 -19.79 -1.71 5.13
C ARG A 174 -20.24 -2.21 6.50
N GLU A 175 -20.79 -3.41 6.61
CA GLU A 175 -21.36 -3.97 7.84
C GLU A 175 -21.24 -5.48 7.90
N ALA A 176 -21.19 -6.05 9.09
CA ALA A 176 -20.95 -7.47 9.30
C ALA A 176 -21.96 -8.39 8.62
N ARG A 177 -23.26 -7.99 8.55
CA ARG A 177 -24.30 -8.82 7.89
C ARG A 177 -24.09 -8.95 6.37
N ILE A 178 -23.49 -7.96 5.72
CA ILE A 178 -23.12 -8.01 4.30
C ILE A 178 -21.80 -8.77 4.13
N ALA A 179 -20.84 -8.49 4.99
CA ALA A 179 -19.50 -9.08 4.92
C ALA A 179 -19.49 -10.58 5.19
N LEU A 180 -20.25 -11.04 6.17
CA LEU A 180 -20.17 -12.41 6.67
C LEU A 180 -20.40 -13.49 5.60
N PRO A 181 -21.47 -13.46 4.77
CA PRO A 181 -21.66 -14.48 3.73
C PRO A 181 -20.54 -14.48 2.70
N ILE A 182 -20.07 -13.30 2.27
CA ILE A 182 -18.98 -13.14 1.29
C ILE A 182 -17.67 -13.71 1.85
N LEU A 183 -17.31 -13.33 3.07
CA LEU A 183 -16.07 -13.76 3.72
C LEU A 183 -16.07 -15.27 4.00
N LYS A 184 -17.21 -15.86 4.36
CA LYS A 184 -17.34 -17.32 4.52
C LYS A 184 -17.10 -18.06 3.20
N GLU A 185 -17.62 -17.55 2.10
CA GLU A 185 -17.39 -18.15 0.79
C GLU A 185 -15.92 -18.02 0.37
N LEU A 186 -15.33 -16.86 0.55
CA LEU A 186 -13.90 -16.62 0.30
C LEU A 186 -12.99 -17.51 1.16
N SER A 187 -13.36 -17.77 2.41
CA SER A 187 -12.57 -18.61 3.31
C SER A 187 -12.46 -20.08 2.86
N ARG A 188 -13.26 -20.51 1.88
CA ARG A 188 -13.18 -21.85 1.30
C ARG A 188 -12.00 -22.05 0.34
N PHE A 189 -11.41 -20.95 -0.14
CA PHE A 189 -10.24 -21.01 -1.02
C PHE A 189 -8.97 -21.13 -0.17
N ASP A 190 -8.19 -22.19 -0.38
CA ASP A 190 -6.94 -22.43 0.38
C ASP A 190 -5.92 -21.30 0.20
N CYS A 191 -5.95 -20.63 -0.96
CA CYS A 191 -5.07 -19.48 -1.24
C CYS A 191 -5.46 -18.20 -0.51
N VAL A 192 -6.61 -18.12 0.18
CA VAL A 192 -6.98 -16.96 0.99
C VAL A 192 -6.27 -17.03 2.34
N GLY A 193 -5.24 -16.19 2.51
CA GLY A 193 -4.40 -16.16 3.71
C GLY A 193 -4.92 -15.23 4.81
N GLY A 194 -5.62 -14.16 4.44
CA GLY A 194 -6.13 -13.18 5.40
C GLY A 194 -7.00 -12.10 4.78
N ILE A 195 -7.67 -11.37 5.63
CA ILE A 195 -8.65 -10.33 5.29
C ILE A 195 -8.26 -9.05 5.99
N GLU A 196 -8.21 -7.94 5.25
CA GLU A 196 -7.93 -6.63 5.82
C GLU A 196 -9.13 -5.70 5.68
N SER A 197 -9.49 -5.05 6.79
CA SER A 197 -10.49 -3.98 6.87
C SER A 197 -11.77 -4.26 6.07
N PRO A 198 -12.50 -5.37 6.35
CA PRO A 198 -13.72 -5.69 5.59
C PRO A 198 -14.84 -4.67 5.78
N ILE A 199 -14.97 -4.13 6.99
CA ILE A 199 -15.98 -3.15 7.40
C ILE A 199 -15.33 -1.94 8.07
N PRO A 200 -16.05 -0.82 8.31
CA PRO A 200 -15.52 0.33 9.04
C PRO A 200 -14.94 -0.06 10.39
N GLN A 201 -13.74 0.41 10.68
CA GLN A 201 -12.98 -0.01 11.87
C GLN A 201 -13.57 0.49 13.20
N ARG A 202 -14.50 1.42 13.16
CA ARG A 202 -15.30 1.88 14.30
C ARG A 202 -16.40 0.89 14.73
N ASP A 203 -16.79 -0.05 13.85
CA ASP A 203 -17.78 -1.09 14.16
C ASP A 203 -17.17 -2.26 14.94
N LEU A 204 -16.87 -2.02 16.21
CA LEU A 204 -16.21 -3.00 17.09
C LEU A 204 -17.04 -4.29 17.21
N GLU A 205 -18.36 -4.17 17.29
CA GLU A 205 -19.25 -5.33 17.43
C GLU A 205 -19.31 -6.14 16.13
N GLY A 206 -19.38 -5.46 14.99
CA GLY A 206 -19.31 -6.12 13.69
C GLY A 206 -18.02 -6.92 13.52
N TYR A 207 -16.87 -6.39 13.93
CA TYR A 207 -15.59 -7.12 13.92
C TYR A 207 -15.60 -8.33 14.85
N ARG A 208 -16.17 -8.24 16.06
CA ARG A 208 -16.30 -9.40 16.96
C ARG A 208 -17.14 -10.50 16.32
N VAL A 209 -18.26 -10.14 15.70
CA VAL A 209 -19.11 -11.10 14.96
C VAL A 209 -18.32 -11.76 13.84
N LEU A 210 -17.60 -10.99 13.01
CA LEU A 210 -16.81 -11.54 11.91
C LEU A 210 -15.72 -12.48 12.42
N ARG A 211 -14.91 -12.07 13.41
CA ARG A 211 -13.86 -12.92 13.99
C ARG A 211 -14.38 -14.21 14.61
N SER A 212 -15.59 -14.21 15.18
CA SER A 212 -16.20 -15.41 15.74
C SER A 212 -16.73 -16.40 14.71
N LYS A 213 -16.84 -16.00 13.43
CA LYS A 213 -17.50 -16.78 12.36
C LYS A 213 -16.61 -17.07 11.17
N ILE A 214 -15.47 -16.40 11.07
CA ILE A 214 -14.49 -16.53 9.97
C ILE A 214 -13.22 -17.15 10.54
N ASP A 215 -12.72 -18.19 9.89
CA ASP A 215 -11.52 -18.93 10.27
C ASP A 215 -10.23 -18.39 9.62
N ARG A 216 -10.32 -17.26 8.90
CA ARG A 216 -9.17 -16.53 8.35
C ARG A 216 -8.83 -15.34 9.25
N PRO A 217 -7.54 -15.02 9.43
CA PRO A 217 -7.14 -13.88 10.25
C PRO A 217 -7.67 -12.57 9.66
N ILE A 218 -8.12 -11.69 10.53
CA ILE A 218 -8.59 -10.34 10.19
C ILE A 218 -7.58 -9.32 10.68
N ALA A 219 -7.07 -8.49 9.74
CA ALA A 219 -6.19 -7.36 10.00
C ALA A 219 -6.94 -6.04 9.91
N ILE A 220 -6.48 -5.05 10.69
CA ILE A 220 -6.96 -3.67 10.62
C ILE A 220 -5.79 -2.68 10.75
N HIS A 221 -5.98 -1.45 10.27
CA HIS A 221 -5.02 -0.38 10.53
C HIS A 221 -5.05 -0.01 12.02
N TYR A 222 -3.88 0.06 12.64
CA TYR A 222 -3.76 0.50 14.03
C TYR A 222 -4.14 1.98 14.17
N GLY A 223 -5.17 2.26 14.92
CA GLY A 223 -5.67 3.62 15.14
C GLY A 223 -6.56 4.16 14.01
N GLY A 224 -6.89 3.38 12.99
CA GLY A 224 -7.72 3.80 11.85
C GLY A 224 -6.93 4.02 10.56
N GLY A 225 -7.53 4.66 9.57
CA GLY A 225 -6.87 5.01 8.30
C GLY A 225 -7.07 4.02 7.16
N ALA A 226 -8.09 3.16 7.22
CA ALA A 226 -8.36 2.16 6.19
C ALA A 226 -9.12 2.67 4.96
N CYS A 227 -9.90 3.76 5.13
CA CYS A 227 -10.82 4.27 4.10
C CYS A 227 -10.41 5.68 3.65
N HIS A 228 -9.41 5.77 2.78
CA HIS A 228 -8.86 7.08 2.36
C HIS A 228 -9.68 7.81 1.29
N VAL A 229 -10.75 7.21 0.80
CA VAL A 229 -11.44 7.66 -0.43
C VAL A 229 -12.81 8.29 -0.16
N VAL A 230 -13.25 8.36 1.08
CA VAL A 230 -14.53 8.97 1.45
C VAL A 230 -14.27 10.29 2.14
N SER A 231 -14.81 11.36 1.59
CA SER A 231 -14.63 12.73 2.09
C SER A 231 -15.50 13.07 3.31
N GLU A 232 -16.37 12.16 3.75
CA GLU A 232 -17.23 12.42 4.89
C GLU A 232 -16.46 12.33 6.22
N PRO A 233 -16.45 13.41 7.03
CA PRO A 233 -15.77 13.41 8.32
C PRO A 233 -16.26 12.27 9.23
N GLY A 234 -15.32 11.49 9.75
CA GLY A 234 -15.61 10.40 10.69
C GLY A 234 -15.93 9.04 10.06
N TRP A 235 -16.05 8.93 8.74
CA TRP A 235 -16.24 7.63 8.10
C TRP A 235 -15.07 6.67 8.36
N ASP A 236 -13.86 7.20 8.30
CA ASP A 236 -12.61 6.45 8.51
C ASP A 236 -12.04 6.58 9.92
N SER A 237 -12.73 7.26 10.83
CA SER A 237 -12.30 7.31 12.22
C SER A 237 -12.41 5.92 12.84
N GLY A 238 -11.34 5.14 12.72
CA GLY A 238 -11.18 3.90 13.46
C GLY A 238 -11.19 4.17 14.95
N ALA A 239 -11.54 3.17 15.73
CA ALA A 239 -11.33 3.23 17.18
C ALA A 239 -9.82 3.47 17.43
N PRO A 240 -9.45 4.27 18.43
CA PRO A 240 -8.05 4.42 18.82
C PRO A 240 -7.41 3.06 19.11
N GLY A 241 -6.12 2.90 18.83
CA GLY A 241 -5.43 1.62 18.98
C GLY A 241 -5.53 1.02 20.39
N HIS A 242 -5.54 1.85 21.44
CA HIS A 242 -5.75 1.40 22.82
C HIS A 242 -7.15 0.84 23.08
N VAL A 243 -8.12 1.10 22.20
CA VAL A 243 -9.46 0.47 22.24
C VAL A 243 -9.49 -0.79 21.37
N GLN A 244 -8.83 -0.76 20.20
CA GLN A 244 -8.84 -1.86 19.23
C GLN A 244 -8.27 -3.16 19.82
N ILE A 245 -7.17 -3.09 20.58
CA ILE A 245 -6.50 -4.27 21.15
C ILE A 245 -7.38 -4.95 22.22
N PRO A 246 -7.80 -4.26 23.31
CA PRO A 246 -8.62 -4.90 24.33
C PRO A 246 -10.02 -5.26 23.84
N ALA A 247 -10.52 -4.62 22.78
CA ALA A 247 -11.78 -5.00 22.16
C ALA A 247 -11.69 -6.31 21.35
N GLU A 248 -10.48 -6.81 21.12
CA GLU A 248 -10.20 -8.06 20.39
C GLU A 248 -10.81 -8.11 18.97
N ILE A 249 -10.85 -6.96 18.29
CA ILE A 249 -11.49 -6.82 16.97
C ILE A 249 -10.62 -7.29 15.79
N ALA A 250 -9.33 -7.56 16.04
CA ALA A 250 -8.38 -7.99 15.02
C ALA A 250 -7.42 -9.07 15.53
N ASP A 251 -6.94 -9.88 14.60
CA ASP A 251 -5.88 -10.86 14.85
C ASP A 251 -4.51 -10.23 14.77
N GLY A 252 -4.37 -9.17 13.97
CA GLY A 252 -3.15 -8.39 13.86
C GLY A 252 -3.39 -7.04 13.19
N PHE A 253 -2.31 -6.28 12.94
CA PHE A 253 -2.41 -4.87 12.59
C PHE A 253 -1.55 -4.47 11.39
N VAL A 254 -1.98 -3.40 10.72
CA VAL A 254 -1.21 -2.67 9.70
C VAL A 254 -0.59 -1.45 10.36
N LEU A 255 0.72 -1.27 10.22
CA LEU A 255 1.44 -0.07 10.65
C LEU A 255 2.01 0.67 9.44
N GLY A 256 1.90 2.00 9.42
CA GLY A 256 2.61 2.83 8.44
C GLY A 256 4.11 2.86 8.72
N GLY A 257 4.94 2.84 7.68
CA GLY A 257 6.40 2.74 7.78
C GLY A 257 7.17 4.07 7.78
N GLY A 258 6.52 5.20 8.10
CA GLY A 258 7.15 6.52 7.94
C GLY A 258 8.07 6.99 9.08
N ASP A 259 7.70 6.75 10.33
CA ASP A 259 8.42 7.24 11.53
C ASP A 259 8.90 6.05 12.36
N VAL A 260 10.23 5.92 12.52
CA VAL A 260 10.87 4.82 13.25
C VAL A 260 10.42 4.73 14.70
N ASP A 261 10.46 5.84 15.42
CA ASP A 261 10.13 5.85 16.85
C ASP A 261 8.65 5.53 17.06
N ARG A 262 7.77 6.04 16.20
CA ARG A 262 6.35 5.72 16.24
C ARG A 262 6.10 4.23 15.99
N VAL A 263 6.69 3.67 14.95
CA VAL A 263 6.55 2.24 14.63
C VAL A 263 7.07 1.38 15.79
N ARG A 264 8.23 1.71 16.36
CA ARG A 264 8.80 0.95 17.47
C ARG A 264 7.99 1.04 18.76
N GLN A 265 7.41 2.20 19.07
CA GLN A 265 6.48 2.35 20.20
C GLN A 265 5.25 1.45 20.03
N LEU A 266 4.65 1.47 18.84
CA LEU A 266 3.51 0.61 18.54
C LEU A 266 3.89 -0.87 18.53
N ALA A 267 5.04 -1.21 17.97
CA ALA A 267 5.56 -2.58 17.97
C ALA A 267 5.79 -3.11 19.38
N GLY A 268 6.29 -2.26 20.29
CA GLY A 268 6.41 -2.61 21.72
C GLY A 268 5.06 -2.88 22.37
N CYS A 269 4.06 -2.04 22.14
CA CYS A 269 2.70 -2.27 22.59
C CYS A 269 2.13 -3.59 22.03
N LEU A 270 2.24 -3.82 20.73
CA LEU A 270 1.76 -5.05 20.09
C LEU A 270 2.51 -6.30 20.57
N HIS A 271 3.78 -6.15 20.96
CA HIS A 271 4.56 -7.24 21.55
C HIS A 271 3.97 -7.73 22.88
N GLU A 272 3.61 -6.82 23.78
CA GLU A 272 2.98 -7.17 25.07
C GLU A 272 1.66 -7.94 24.88
N PHE A 273 0.89 -7.59 23.85
CA PHE A 273 -0.37 -8.24 23.51
C PHE A 273 -0.23 -9.44 22.54
N ARG A 274 1.01 -9.79 22.14
CA ARG A 274 1.32 -10.86 21.18
C ARG A 274 0.55 -10.72 19.86
N LYS A 275 0.34 -9.49 19.40
CA LYS A 275 -0.38 -9.20 18.15
C LYS A 275 0.60 -9.02 17.02
N PRO A 276 0.55 -9.86 15.97
CA PRO A 276 1.37 -9.69 14.78
C PRO A 276 0.98 -8.42 14.01
N PHE A 277 1.91 -7.93 13.23
CA PHE A 277 1.67 -6.83 12.31
C PHE A 277 2.57 -6.91 11.08
N TRP A 278 2.27 -6.12 10.09
CA TRP A 278 3.17 -5.78 8.99
C TRP A 278 3.33 -4.27 8.85
N ILE A 279 4.43 -3.86 8.22
CA ILE A 279 4.70 -2.47 7.85
C ILE A 279 4.27 -2.27 6.40
N GLN A 280 3.43 -1.27 6.17
CA GLN A 280 2.92 -0.94 4.85
C GLN A 280 3.34 0.46 4.43
N THR A 281 3.86 0.56 3.22
CA THR A 281 4.22 1.85 2.59
C THR A 281 4.24 1.68 1.07
N VAL A 282 4.45 2.79 0.34
CA VAL A 282 4.68 2.81 -1.10
C VAL A 282 5.94 3.61 -1.38
N GLY A 283 6.80 3.10 -2.25
CA GLY A 283 8.04 3.75 -2.63
C GLY A 283 8.88 2.89 -3.58
N THR A 284 10.13 3.25 -3.71
CA THR A 284 11.12 2.58 -4.56
C THR A 284 11.80 1.40 -3.84
N ALA A 285 12.82 0.84 -4.45
CA ALA A 285 13.70 -0.16 -3.82
C ALA A 285 14.34 0.37 -2.52
N LEU A 286 14.57 1.68 -2.39
CA LEU A 286 15.03 2.31 -1.14
C LEU A 286 14.04 2.08 0.00
N ARG A 287 12.74 2.24 -0.29
CA ARG A 287 11.67 2.02 0.69
C ARG A 287 11.58 0.55 1.10
N ALA A 288 11.84 -0.38 0.18
CA ALA A 288 11.90 -1.81 0.50
C ALA A 288 13.02 -2.11 1.50
N GLY A 289 14.22 -1.59 1.27
CA GLY A 289 15.35 -1.68 2.20
C GLY A 289 15.02 -1.08 3.57
N TRP A 290 14.44 0.12 3.59
CA TRP A 290 13.97 0.78 4.81
C TRP A 290 13.01 -0.09 5.63
N VAL A 291 11.98 -0.64 4.97
CA VAL A 291 10.99 -1.52 5.62
C VAL A 291 11.66 -2.77 6.17
N ALA A 292 12.61 -3.36 5.41
CA ALA A 292 13.34 -4.54 5.86
C ALA A 292 14.15 -4.24 7.14
N HIS A 293 14.89 -3.12 7.18
CA HIS A 293 15.63 -2.70 8.39
C HIS A 293 14.70 -2.49 9.57
N LEU A 294 13.63 -1.72 9.40
CA LEU A 294 12.71 -1.39 10.49
C LEU A 294 11.98 -2.63 11.02
N ALA A 295 11.42 -3.46 10.14
CA ALA A 295 10.74 -4.69 10.52
C ALA A 295 11.67 -5.70 11.22
N SER A 296 12.97 -5.72 10.84
CA SER A 296 13.95 -6.60 11.46
C SER A 296 14.21 -6.30 12.93
N THR A 297 13.87 -5.08 13.40
CA THR A 297 14.01 -4.66 14.81
C THR A 297 12.75 -4.91 15.65
N CYS A 298 11.70 -5.47 15.06
CA CYS A 298 10.40 -5.62 15.70
C CYS A 298 9.99 -7.10 15.80
N TRP A 299 9.84 -7.64 17.04
CA TRP A 299 9.48 -9.04 17.28
C TRP A 299 8.17 -9.45 16.61
N GLN A 300 7.14 -8.60 16.62
CA GLN A 300 5.81 -8.91 16.11
C GLN A 300 5.59 -8.51 14.64
N ALA A 301 6.61 -8.03 13.94
CA ALA A 301 6.58 -7.87 12.49
C ALA A 301 6.66 -9.25 11.81
N GLN A 302 5.63 -10.09 12.06
CA GLN A 302 5.58 -11.50 11.65
C GLN A 302 4.76 -11.71 10.38
N TRP A 303 3.91 -10.76 10.03
CA TRP A 303 3.18 -10.74 8.77
C TRP A 303 3.96 -10.01 7.69
N SER A 304 3.65 -10.33 6.44
CA SER A 304 4.44 -9.86 5.30
C SER A 304 4.30 -8.36 5.08
N SER A 305 5.39 -7.63 5.31
CA SER A 305 5.49 -6.19 5.04
C SER A 305 5.50 -5.91 3.54
N LEU A 306 5.25 -4.67 3.12
CA LEU A 306 5.24 -4.30 1.71
C LEU A 306 5.66 -2.85 1.46
N SER A 307 6.18 -2.59 0.25
CA SER A 307 6.57 -1.26 -0.23
C SER A 307 6.14 -0.98 -1.67
N ALA A 308 5.48 -1.91 -2.34
CA ALA A 308 4.99 -1.80 -3.73
C ALA A 308 6.09 -1.55 -4.79
N HIS A 309 7.38 -1.75 -4.46
CA HIS A 309 8.51 -1.42 -5.32
C HIS A 309 8.59 -2.24 -6.61
N ASP A 310 8.03 -3.46 -6.63
CA ASP A 310 8.02 -4.32 -7.83
C ASP A 310 6.95 -3.96 -8.86
N LEU A 311 6.11 -2.97 -8.56
CA LEU A 311 5.14 -2.47 -9.54
C LEU A 311 5.74 -1.49 -10.56
N TRP A 312 6.95 -0.97 -10.31
CA TRP A 312 7.59 -0.03 -11.22
C TRP A 312 8.27 -0.75 -12.38
N ALA A 313 8.11 -0.25 -13.59
CA ALA A 313 8.80 -0.77 -14.79
C ALA A 313 10.32 -0.58 -14.69
N ALA A 314 10.74 0.52 -14.07
CA ALA A 314 12.13 0.82 -13.73
C ALA A 314 12.21 1.38 -12.32
N ASP A 315 13.38 1.30 -11.69
CA ASP A 315 13.62 1.84 -10.35
C ASP A 315 14.88 2.72 -10.36
N VAL A 316 15.04 3.52 -9.33
CA VAL A 316 16.20 4.40 -9.12
C VAL A 316 17.32 3.73 -8.33
N ALA A 317 17.09 2.54 -7.85
CA ALA A 317 18.04 1.79 -7.03
C ALA A 317 17.93 0.27 -7.29
N SER A 318 18.94 -0.46 -6.83
CA SER A 318 18.94 -1.94 -6.90
C SER A 318 17.82 -2.52 -6.04
N ARG A 319 16.97 -3.36 -6.64
CA ARG A 319 15.85 -3.99 -5.92
C ARG A 319 16.34 -5.08 -5.00
N PRO A 320 15.96 -5.07 -3.71
CA PRO A 320 16.19 -6.20 -2.83
C PRO A 320 15.44 -7.45 -3.33
N GLU A 321 16.12 -8.59 -3.34
CA GLU A 321 15.54 -9.86 -3.76
C GLU A 321 14.65 -10.45 -2.66
N VAL A 322 13.51 -11.04 -3.07
CA VAL A 322 12.65 -11.83 -2.17
C VAL A 322 12.85 -13.31 -2.49
N VAL A 323 13.22 -14.09 -1.47
CA VAL A 323 13.47 -15.54 -1.61
C VAL A 323 12.52 -16.28 -0.68
N ASP A 324 11.68 -17.12 -1.27
CA ASP A 324 10.71 -17.95 -0.56
C ASP A 324 9.82 -17.16 0.43
N GLY A 325 9.41 -15.97 0.00
CA GLY A 325 8.56 -15.04 0.78
C GLY A 325 9.31 -14.17 1.79
N TRP A 326 10.64 -14.24 1.81
CA TRP A 326 11.48 -13.49 2.74
C TRP A 326 12.43 -12.56 2.01
N MET A 327 12.52 -11.32 2.49
CA MET A 327 13.51 -10.35 2.05
C MET A 327 14.67 -10.34 3.07
N PRO A 328 15.90 -10.65 2.66
CA PRO A 328 17.08 -10.45 3.52
C PRO A 328 17.19 -8.98 3.94
N VAL A 329 17.57 -8.73 5.18
CA VAL A 329 17.88 -7.37 5.62
C VAL A 329 19.23 -6.98 5.02
N PRO A 330 19.34 -5.85 4.27
CA PRO A 330 20.60 -5.48 3.67
C PRO A 330 21.72 -5.30 4.72
N GLU A 331 22.90 -5.86 4.46
CA GLU A 331 24.02 -5.85 5.40
C GLU A 331 25.00 -4.68 5.15
N GLY A 332 24.88 -4.02 3.99
CA GLY A 332 25.71 -2.85 3.65
C GLY A 332 25.44 -1.63 4.53
N PRO A 333 26.39 -0.67 4.59
CA PRO A 333 26.22 0.56 5.34
C PRO A 333 25.00 1.35 4.91
N GLY A 334 24.30 1.98 5.85
CA GLY A 334 23.05 2.70 5.60
C GLY A 334 21.90 1.76 5.28
N LEU A 335 21.13 2.06 4.25
CA LEU A 335 20.06 1.19 3.76
C LEU A 335 20.59 -0.05 3.03
N GLY A 336 21.90 -0.08 2.69
CA GLY A 336 22.50 -1.19 1.95
C GLY A 336 21.92 -1.37 0.54
N VAL A 337 21.28 -0.34 0.01
CA VAL A 337 20.68 -0.28 -1.32
C VAL A 337 21.44 0.77 -2.13
N GLU A 338 21.94 0.39 -3.30
CA GLU A 338 22.73 1.30 -4.14
C GLU A 338 21.81 2.07 -5.10
N VAL A 339 21.96 3.40 -5.09
CA VAL A 339 21.24 4.31 -5.98
C VAL A 339 22.01 4.47 -7.28
N ASP A 340 21.32 4.32 -8.40
CA ASP A 340 21.83 4.65 -9.74
C ASP A 340 21.55 6.13 -10.05
N GLU A 341 22.56 6.98 -9.95
CA GLU A 341 22.41 8.42 -10.22
C GLU A 341 21.96 8.72 -11.67
N ALA A 342 22.33 7.87 -12.62
CA ALA A 342 21.83 7.99 -13.99
C ALA A 342 20.33 7.64 -14.08
N ALA A 343 19.87 6.69 -13.27
CA ALA A 343 18.44 6.41 -13.14
C ALA A 343 17.69 7.54 -12.44
N VAL A 344 18.28 8.19 -11.44
CA VAL A 344 17.72 9.39 -10.81
C VAL A 344 17.57 10.54 -11.83
N GLU A 345 18.55 10.73 -12.71
CA GLU A 345 18.45 11.76 -13.75
C GLU A 345 17.37 11.43 -14.79
N ARG A 346 17.23 10.16 -15.18
CA ARG A 346 16.10 9.72 -16.04
C ARG A 346 14.76 9.95 -15.35
N PHE A 347 14.65 9.58 -14.08
CA PHE A 347 13.46 9.76 -13.26
C PHE A 347 13.00 11.22 -13.18
N ARG A 348 13.93 12.17 -12.99
CA ARG A 348 13.62 13.61 -12.93
C ARG A 348 13.04 14.14 -14.25
N ASN A 349 13.42 13.54 -15.37
CA ASN A 349 13.01 13.96 -16.71
C ASN A 349 11.80 13.14 -17.24
N GLU A 350 11.34 12.11 -16.50
CA GLU A 350 10.16 11.34 -16.89
C GLU A 350 8.90 12.19 -16.78
N PRO A 351 8.14 12.35 -17.86
CA PRO A 351 6.91 13.14 -17.81
C PRO A 351 5.84 12.44 -16.95
N PRO A 352 4.94 13.19 -16.30
CA PRO A 352 3.81 12.59 -15.63
C PRO A 352 2.95 11.82 -16.65
N PRO A 353 2.31 10.71 -16.20
CA PRO A 353 1.37 10.02 -17.05
C PRO A 353 0.24 10.97 -17.46
N PRO A 354 -0.28 10.84 -18.69
CA PRO A 354 -1.31 11.75 -19.18
C PRO A 354 -2.57 11.66 -18.31
N ALA A 355 -3.12 12.85 -17.98
CA ALA A 355 -4.40 12.96 -17.28
C ALA A 355 -5.54 12.65 -18.27
N LEU A 356 -5.87 11.38 -18.43
CA LEU A 356 -6.94 10.95 -19.33
C LEU A 356 -8.29 11.02 -18.63
N ARG A 357 -9.29 11.61 -19.29
CA ARG A 357 -10.69 11.45 -18.87
C ARG A 357 -11.10 10.00 -19.09
N ARG A 358 -11.77 9.42 -18.11
CA ARG A 358 -12.24 8.04 -18.16
C ARG A 358 -13.68 7.96 -17.67
N ILE A 359 -14.48 7.10 -18.28
CA ILE A 359 -15.77 6.70 -17.74
C ILE A 359 -15.62 5.28 -17.20
N SER A 360 -15.79 5.14 -15.90
CA SER A 360 -15.83 3.83 -15.24
C SER A 360 -17.28 3.37 -15.16
N THR A 361 -17.56 2.18 -15.65
CA THR A 361 -18.92 1.60 -15.67
C THR A 361 -18.97 0.34 -14.83
N VAL A 362 -19.73 0.38 -13.75
CA VAL A 362 -20.06 -0.82 -12.97
C VAL A 362 -21.21 -1.54 -13.65
N VAL A 363 -21.00 -2.79 -14.03
CA VAL A 363 -21.98 -3.63 -14.76
C VAL A 363 -22.45 -4.75 -13.87
N TYR A 364 -23.76 -4.85 -13.68
CA TYR A 364 -24.41 -5.95 -12.96
C TYR A 364 -24.90 -7.03 -13.92
N PRO A 365 -25.00 -8.31 -13.50
CA PRO A 365 -25.55 -9.38 -14.34
C PRO A 365 -26.99 -9.14 -14.81
N SER A 366 -27.76 -8.32 -14.11
CA SER A 366 -29.10 -7.88 -14.52
C SER A 366 -29.12 -7.01 -15.79
N GLY A 367 -27.95 -6.57 -16.28
CA GLY A 367 -27.82 -5.60 -17.36
C GLY A 367 -27.75 -4.14 -16.90
N VAL A 368 -28.08 -3.85 -15.65
CA VAL A 368 -27.96 -2.49 -15.09
C VAL A 368 -26.52 -2.04 -15.10
N ARG A 369 -26.29 -0.81 -15.58
CA ARG A 369 -24.97 -0.19 -15.73
C ARG A 369 -24.96 1.15 -15.02
N TRP A 370 -23.95 1.36 -14.18
CA TRP A 370 -23.69 2.63 -13.50
C TRP A 370 -22.41 3.26 -14.03
N HIS A 371 -22.51 4.46 -14.60
CA HIS A 371 -21.41 5.18 -15.22
C HIS A 371 -20.93 6.30 -14.29
N PHE A 372 -19.61 6.44 -14.13
CA PHE A 372 -18.95 7.41 -13.28
C PHE A 372 -17.80 8.07 -14.04
N SER A 373 -17.68 9.40 -13.95
CA SER A 373 -16.54 10.14 -14.48
C SER A 373 -15.38 10.24 -13.46
N HIS A 374 -15.67 10.09 -12.17
CA HIS A 374 -14.69 10.20 -11.09
C HIS A 374 -14.68 8.95 -10.21
N GLU A 375 -13.47 8.56 -9.80
CA GLU A 375 -13.28 7.44 -8.88
C GLU A 375 -13.99 7.67 -7.54
N GLN A 376 -13.93 8.88 -7.02
CA GLN A 376 -14.59 9.29 -5.78
C GLN A 376 -16.08 8.97 -5.79
N GLN A 377 -16.81 9.38 -6.85
CA GLN A 377 -18.25 9.09 -7.00
C GLN A 377 -18.55 7.59 -6.93
N ARG A 378 -17.70 6.76 -7.58
CA ARG A 378 -17.87 5.30 -7.57
C ARG A 378 -17.67 4.73 -6.17
N HIS A 379 -16.64 5.15 -5.45
CA HIS A 379 -16.42 4.73 -4.06
C HIS A 379 -17.60 5.11 -3.16
N GLU A 380 -18.06 6.37 -3.23
CA GLU A 380 -19.18 6.88 -2.44
C GLU A 380 -20.47 6.11 -2.70
N ALA A 381 -20.76 5.77 -3.96
CA ALA A 381 -21.94 4.99 -4.30
C ALA A 381 -21.99 3.63 -3.58
N PHE A 382 -20.85 2.98 -3.38
CA PHE A 382 -20.77 1.74 -2.61
C PHE A 382 -20.77 2.00 -1.09
N TYR A 383 -19.99 2.97 -0.61
CA TYR A 383 -19.90 3.25 0.83
C TYR A 383 -21.23 3.73 1.42
N PHE A 384 -21.97 4.56 0.70
CA PHE A 384 -23.29 5.04 1.15
C PHE A 384 -24.44 4.08 0.81
N GLY A 385 -24.15 2.94 0.24
CA GLY A 385 -25.11 1.86 0.05
C GLY A 385 -26.07 2.06 -1.11
N GLN A 386 -25.75 2.92 -2.05
CA GLN A 386 -26.51 3.04 -3.29
C GLN A 386 -26.34 1.81 -4.17
N LEU A 387 -25.19 1.16 -4.07
CA LEU A 387 -24.83 -0.04 -4.82
C LEU A 387 -24.54 -1.22 -3.89
N PRO A 388 -25.04 -2.44 -4.18
CA PRO A 388 -24.64 -3.65 -3.47
C PRO A 388 -23.20 -4.03 -3.80
N PRO A 389 -22.33 -4.25 -2.78
CA PRO A 389 -20.94 -4.59 -3.01
C PRO A 389 -20.74 -6.04 -3.42
N CYS A 390 -19.72 -6.33 -4.20
CA CYS A 390 -19.23 -7.68 -4.46
C CYS A 390 -20.30 -8.66 -4.95
N ALA A 391 -21.26 -8.18 -5.73
CA ALA A 391 -22.29 -9.04 -6.31
C ALA A 391 -21.65 -10.07 -7.27
N ARG A 392 -22.21 -11.29 -7.31
CA ARG A 392 -21.75 -12.32 -8.26
C ARG A 392 -21.89 -11.80 -9.69
N GLY A 393 -20.80 -11.94 -10.47
CA GLY A 393 -20.72 -11.49 -11.86
C GLY A 393 -20.67 -9.97 -12.06
N ILE A 394 -20.51 -9.18 -10.98
CA ILE A 394 -20.26 -7.73 -11.10
C ILE A 394 -18.88 -7.48 -11.68
N ARG A 395 -18.78 -6.50 -12.58
CA ARG A 395 -17.50 -6.13 -13.18
C ARG A 395 -17.39 -4.63 -13.43
N LEU A 396 -16.16 -4.15 -13.55
CA LEU A 396 -15.84 -2.79 -13.93
C LEU A 396 -15.35 -2.76 -15.38
N GLU A 397 -15.97 -1.92 -16.19
CA GLU A 397 -15.51 -1.56 -17.53
C GLU A 397 -14.98 -0.13 -17.50
N VAL A 398 -13.88 0.14 -18.20
CA VAL A 398 -13.31 1.48 -18.29
C VAL A 398 -13.19 1.87 -19.75
N ARG A 399 -13.77 3.02 -20.12
CA ARG A 399 -13.63 3.65 -21.43
C ARG A 399 -12.78 4.90 -21.27
N GLU A 400 -11.70 4.98 -22.01
CA GLU A 400 -10.89 6.21 -22.09
C GLU A 400 -11.51 7.16 -23.11
N ASP A 401 -11.18 8.43 -22.99
CA ASP A 401 -11.61 9.48 -23.90
C ASP A 401 -11.10 9.21 -25.32
N ASP A 402 -12.02 8.94 -26.22
CA ASP A 402 -11.75 8.66 -27.63
C ASP A 402 -12.00 9.88 -28.54
N GLY A 403 -12.26 11.05 -27.95
CA GLY A 403 -12.58 12.30 -28.64
C GLY A 403 -13.97 12.34 -29.26
N SER A 404 -14.82 11.32 -29.05
CA SER A 404 -16.15 11.28 -29.64
C SER A 404 -17.16 12.18 -28.87
N ALA A 405 -18.13 12.71 -29.60
CA ALA A 405 -19.23 13.47 -29.02
C ALA A 405 -20.08 12.62 -28.05
N ASP A 406 -20.17 11.30 -28.28
CA ASP A 406 -20.84 10.35 -27.41
C ASP A 406 -20.12 10.22 -26.06
N PHE A 407 -18.78 10.05 -26.08
CA PHE A 407 -17.98 10.05 -24.86
C PHE A 407 -18.15 11.35 -24.10
N ASP A 408 -18.00 12.50 -24.77
CA ASP A 408 -18.06 13.82 -24.15
C ASP A 408 -19.45 14.09 -23.53
N GLY A 409 -20.52 13.71 -24.24
CA GLY A 409 -21.89 13.82 -23.73
C GLY A 409 -22.17 12.96 -22.50
N LEU A 410 -21.68 11.72 -22.50
CA LEU A 410 -21.84 10.84 -21.34
C LEU A 410 -20.95 11.31 -20.17
N TRP A 411 -19.70 11.71 -20.44
CA TRP A 411 -18.78 12.19 -19.42
C TRP A 411 -19.34 13.41 -18.67
N LYS A 412 -19.86 14.40 -19.40
CA LYS A 412 -20.49 15.61 -18.80
C LYS A 412 -21.70 15.26 -17.92
N ARG A 413 -22.49 14.28 -18.33
CA ARG A 413 -23.61 13.80 -17.50
C ARG A 413 -23.14 13.13 -16.22
N CYS A 414 -22.08 12.29 -16.32
CA CYS A 414 -21.48 11.60 -15.20
C CYS A 414 -20.78 12.57 -14.24
N ASP A 415 -20.22 13.68 -14.75
CA ASP A 415 -19.56 14.73 -13.96
C ASP A 415 -20.56 15.42 -13.01
N ALA A 416 -21.79 15.62 -13.47
CA ALA A 416 -22.85 16.17 -12.64
C ALA A 416 -23.41 15.18 -11.61
N ALA A 417 -23.59 13.92 -12.02
CA ALA A 417 -24.06 12.82 -11.15
C ALA A 417 -23.88 11.47 -11.86
N PRO A 418 -23.75 10.33 -11.12
CA PRO A 418 -23.71 9.00 -11.71
C PRO A 418 -24.89 8.76 -12.66
N VAL A 419 -24.63 8.20 -13.84
CA VAL A 419 -25.66 7.91 -14.84
C VAL A 419 -25.99 6.42 -14.82
N VAL A 420 -27.28 6.10 -14.77
CA VAL A 420 -27.77 4.69 -14.79
C VAL A 420 -28.42 4.39 -16.12
N THR A 421 -28.08 3.22 -16.70
CA THR A 421 -28.67 2.69 -17.92
C THR A 421 -28.92 1.18 -17.79
N GLY A 422 -29.74 0.62 -18.64
CA GLY A 422 -30.06 -0.81 -18.65
C GLY A 422 -31.51 -1.12 -18.44
#